data_18cb63a197e54502504f1be70196fb06
#
_entry.id   18cb63a197e54502504f1be70196fb06
#
_cell.length_a   1.000
_cell.length_b   1.000
_cell.length_c   1.000
_cell.angle_alpha   90.00
_cell.angle_beta   90.00
_cell.angle_gamma   90.00
#
_symmetry.space_group_name_H-M   'P 1'
#
loop_
_entity.id
_entity.type
_entity.pdbx_description
1 polymer ?
#
loop_
_entity_poly.entity_id
_entity_poly.type
_entity_poly.pdbx_seq_one_letter_code
_entity_poly.pdbx_strand_id
1 'polypeptide(L)'
;MPIYAFTMLAAGIGIPLLAALNAALGLRIGSPAAAAMVLFCVALLATTLVTLVTGPRALLNVPLAPRHLLLAGLFVAFYVLSVTYIAPTFGVGNAVFFVLLGQLVSAALIDHFGLFGARVSPLTLTRSTGIAVMALGVWITQRA
;
A
#
# COMPACT_ATOMS: atom_id res chain seq x y z
N MET A 1 -15.69 -15.48 4.84
CA MET A 1 -14.25 -15.66 4.51
C MET A 1 -13.94 -15.44 3.01
N PRO A 2 -14.57 -16.08 2.01
CA PRO A 2 -14.16 -15.92 0.61
C PRO A 2 -14.30 -14.48 0.09
N ILE A 3 -15.35 -13.76 0.46
CA ILE A 3 -15.59 -12.39 -0.02
C ILE A 3 -14.44 -11.43 0.37
N TYR A 4 -13.90 -11.53 1.58
CA TYR A 4 -12.76 -10.70 2.00
C TYR A 4 -11.51 -11.00 1.18
N ALA A 5 -11.24 -12.28 0.91
CA ALA A 5 -10.10 -12.70 0.08
C ALA A 5 -10.22 -12.17 -1.35
N PHE A 6 -11.41 -12.26 -1.97
CA PHE A 6 -11.66 -11.70 -3.30
C PHE A 6 -11.52 -10.19 -3.34
N THR A 7 -12.05 -9.49 -2.35
CA THR A 7 -11.92 -8.02 -2.28
C THR A 7 -10.46 -7.61 -2.14
N MET A 8 -9.69 -8.29 -1.29
CA MET A 8 -8.27 -7.99 -1.10
C MET A 8 -7.44 -8.36 -2.32
N LEU A 9 -7.78 -9.45 -3.04
CA LEU A 9 -7.14 -9.79 -4.30
C LEU A 9 -7.38 -8.72 -5.37
N ALA A 10 -8.62 -8.26 -5.50
CA ALA A 10 -8.96 -7.16 -6.42
C ALA A 10 -8.21 -5.87 -6.08
N ALA A 11 -8.12 -5.52 -4.79
CA ALA A 11 -7.32 -4.39 -4.33
C ALA A 11 -5.84 -4.58 -4.66
N GLY A 12 -5.30 -5.79 -4.48
CA GLY A 12 -3.93 -6.15 -4.82
C GLY A 12 -3.62 -5.99 -6.31
N ILE A 13 -4.56 -6.36 -7.20
CA ILE A 13 -4.44 -6.13 -8.65
C ILE A 13 -4.41 -4.62 -8.96
N GLY A 14 -5.14 -3.81 -8.21
CA GLY A 14 -5.14 -2.36 -8.37
C GLY A 14 -3.79 -1.69 -8.11
N ILE A 15 -2.94 -2.26 -7.27
CA ILE A 15 -1.65 -1.66 -6.87
C ILE A 15 -0.66 -1.53 -8.06
N PRO A 16 -0.37 -2.58 -8.85
CA PRO A 16 0.48 -2.43 -10.04
C PRO A 16 -0.11 -1.50 -11.10
N LEU A 17 -1.44 -1.53 -11.28
CA LEU A 17 -2.14 -0.63 -12.21
C LEU A 17 -1.97 0.83 -11.79
N LEU A 18 -2.19 1.15 -10.51
CA LEU A 18 -1.94 2.47 -9.94
C LEU A 18 -0.49 2.90 -10.18
N ALA A 19 0.47 2.04 -9.89
CA ALA A 19 1.89 2.32 -10.06
C ALA A 19 2.22 2.63 -11.53
N ALA A 20 1.73 1.83 -12.48
CA ALA A 20 1.97 2.00 -13.90
C ALA A 20 1.32 3.30 -14.45
N LEU A 21 0.06 3.55 -14.10
CA LEU A 21 -0.67 4.75 -14.54
C LEU A 21 -0.02 6.02 -14.01
N ASN A 22 0.35 6.04 -12.73
CA ASN A 22 0.96 7.22 -12.12
C ASN A 22 2.38 7.46 -12.63
N ALA A 23 3.17 6.41 -12.85
CA ALA A 23 4.47 6.52 -13.48
C ALA A 23 4.38 7.06 -14.92
N ALA A 24 3.43 6.57 -15.72
CA ALA A 24 3.18 7.07 -17.07
C ALA A 24 2.76 8.55 -17.07
N LEU A 25 1.91 8.95 -16.12
CA LEU A 25 1.55 10.36 -15.95
C LEU A 25 2.78 11.19 -15.59
N GLY A 26 3.59 10.74 -14.64
CA GLY A 26 4.81 11.42 -14.20
C GLY A 26 5.80 11.66 -15.34
N LEU A 27 5.98 10.66 -16.21
CA LEU A 27 6.81 10.81 -17.43
C LEU A 27 6.23 11.83 -18.40
N ARG A 28 4.91 11.83 -18.63
CA ARG A 28 4.26 12.75 -19.59
C ARG A 28 4.31 14.19 -19.14
N ILE A 29 4.14 14.48 -17.86
CA ILE A 29 4.17 15.84 -17.32
C ILE A 29 5.55 16.29 -16.84
N GLY A 30 6.55 15.41 -16.92
CA GLY A 30 7.93 15.69 -16.50
C GLY A 30 8.14 15.82 -14.99
N SER A 31 7.18 15.35 -14.17
CA SER A 31 7.27 15.48 -12.72
C SER A 31 6.55 14.33 -11.99
N PRO A 32 7.29 13.36 -11.45
CA PRO A 32 6.71 12.31 -10.62
C PRO A 32 5.96 12.85 -9.39
N ALA A 33 6.47 13.92 -8.78
CA ALA A 33 5.82 14.53 -7.62
C ALA A 33 4.46 15.16 -7.99
N ALA A 34 4.37 15.85 -9.13
CA ALA A 34 3.10 16.40 -9.61
C ALA A 34 2.09 15.29 -9.97
N ALA A 35 2.55 14.17 -10.55
CA ALA A 35 1.70 13.02 -10.81
C ALA A 35 1.15 12.42 -9.50
N ALA A 36 2.00 12.25 -8.48
CA ALA A 36 1.57 11.79 -7.16
C ALA A 36 0.54 12.75 -6.54
N MET A 37 0.73 14.06 -6.65
CA MET A 37 -0.22 15.06 -6.17
C MET A 37 -1.59 14.91 -6.87
N VAL A 38 -1.62 14.76 -8.19
CA VAL A 38 -2.87 14.52 -8.95
C VAL A 38 -3.55 13.24 -8.47
N LEU A 39 -2.80 12.14 -8.29
CA LEU A 39 -3.32 10.89 -7.75
C LEU A 39 -3.99 11.12 -6.40
N PHE A 40 -3.34 11.83 -5.47
CA PHE A 40 -3.92 12.09 -4.15
C PHE A 40 -5.14 13.01 -4.21
N CYS A 41 -5.19 13.96 -5.13
CA CYS A 41 -6.40 14.77 -5.35
C CYS A 41 -7.58 13.90 -5.82
N VAL A 42 -7.36 13.00 -6.77
CA VAL A 42 -8.41 12.07 -7.24
C VAL A 42 -8.83 11.11 -6.13
N ALA A 43 -7.87 10.58 -5.36
CA ALA A 43 -8.15 9.71 -4.22
C ALA A 43 -8.94 10.46 -3.13
N LEU A 44 -8.58 11.71 -2.84
CA LEU A 44 -9.30 12.55 -1.89
C LEU A 44 -10.74 12.79 -2.33
N LEU A 45 -10.98 13.10 -3.60
CA LEU A 45 -12.33 13.25 -4.13
C LEU A 45 -13.15 11.97 -3.98
N ALA A 46 -12.60 10.84 -4.37
CA ALA A 46 -13.26 9.54 -4.27
C ALA A 46 -13.61 9.19 -2.81
N THR A 47 -12.65 9.35 -1.89
CA THR A 47 -12.87 9.07 -0.47
C THR A 47 -13.82 10.07 0.18
N THR A 48 -13.82 11.33 -0.24
CA THR A 48 -14.79 12.34 0.20
C THR A 48 -16.20 11.95 -0.19
N LEU A 49 -16.43 11.53 -1.45
CA LEU A 49 -17.75 11.07 -1.89
C LEU A 49 -18.24 9.87 -1.06
N VAL A 50 -17.37 8.88 -0.83
CA VAL A 50 -17.71 7.74 0.03
C VAL A 50 -18.06 8.20 1.45
N THR A 51 -17.27 9.11 2.03
CA THR A 51 -17.50 9.62 3.38
C THR A 51 -18.82 10.38 3.51
N LEU A 52 -19.19 11.17 2.49
CA LEU A 52 -20.47 11.87 2.46
C LEU A 52 -21.65 10.91 2.45
N VAL A 53 -21.54 9.79 1.74
CA VAL A 53 -22.59 8.77 1.67
C VAL A 53 -22.65 7.92 2.96
N THR A 54 -21.51 7.57 3.53
CA THR A 54 -21.44 6.68 4.70
C THR A 54 -21.62 7.39 6.04
N GLY A 55 -21.43 8.70 6.08
CA GLY A 55 -21.65 9.54 7.26
C GLY A 55 -20.45 10.42 7.63
N PRO A 56 -20.48 11.71 7.30
CA PRO A 56 -19.37 12.64 7.52
C PRO A 56 -19.15 12.99 9.00
N ARG A 57 -20.12 12.71 9.89
CA ARG A 57 -20.04 13.05 11.32
C ARG A 57 -18.86 12.42 12.04
N ALA A 58 -18.37 11.26 11.56
CA ALA A 58 -17.19 10.60 12.12
C ALA A 58 -15.92 11.46 12.03
N LEU A 59 -15.83 12.38 11.06
CA LEU A 59 -14.71 13.32 10.93
C LEU A 59 -14.57 14.26 12.14
N LEU A 60 -15.65 14.54 12.87
CA LEU A 60 -15.62 15.35 14.08
C LEU A 60 -14.82 14.70 15.21
N ASN A 61 -14.60 13.38 15.15
CA ASN A 61 -13.83 12.64 16.13
C ASN A 61 -12.31 12.62 15.83
N VAL A 62 -11.87 13.10 14.66
CA VAL A 62 -10.45 13.11 14.28
C VAL A 62 -9.57 13.87 15.27
N PRO A 63 -9.98 15.04 15.81
CA PRO A 63 -9.19 15.77 16.82
C PRO A 63 -8.98 14.99 18.13
N LEU A 64 -9.86 14.03 18.43
CA LEU A 64 -9.79 13.19 19.63
C LEU A 64 -8.86 11.97 19.43
N ALA A 65 -8.51 11.67 18.20
CA ALA A 65 -7.64 10.53 17.89
C ALA A 65 -6.16 10.83 18.21
N PRO A 66 -5.39 9.83 18.64
CA PRO A 66 -3.96 9.97 18.84
C PRO A 66 -3.27 10.44 17.56
N ARG A 67 -2.47 11.49 17.65
CA ARG A 67 -1.85 12.15 16.48
C ARG A 67 -0.96 11.25 15.65
N HIS A 68 -0.32 10.24 16.27
CA HIS A 68 0.52 9.28 15.53
C HIS A 68 -0.25 8.45 14.49
N LEU A 69 -1.57 8.26 14.65
CA LEU A 69 -2.39 7.55 13.67
C LEU A 69 -2.54 8.33 12.36
N LEU A 70 -2.36 9.65 12.39
CA LEU A 70 -2.38 10.49 11.19
C LEU A 70 -1.14 10.30 10.31
N LEU A 71 -0.07 9.70 10.84
CA LEU A 71 1.16 9.41 10.08
C LEU A 71 0.92 8.43 8.93
N ALA A 72 -0.18 7.69 8.91
CA ALA A 72 -0.55 6.81 7.80
C ALA A 72 -0.53 7.54 6.45
N GLY A 73 -0.94 8.82 6.42
CA GLY A 73 -0.88 9.66 5.23
C GLY A 73 0.55 9.89 4.72
N LEU A 74 1.53 10.01 5.61
CA LEU A 74 2.94 10.15 5.23
C LEU A 74 3.51 8.86 4.63
N PHE A 75 3.13 7.69 5.18
CA PHE A 75 3.58 6.41 4.65
C PHE A 75 3.04 6.16 3.24
N VAL A 76 1.77 6.47 2.98
CA VAL A 76 1.21 6.31 1.64
C VAL A 76 1.80 7.34 0.67
N ALA A 77 2.08 8.56 1.11
CA ALA A 77 2.76 9.56 0.29
C ALA A 77 4.18 9.11 -0.09
N PHE A 78 4.95 8.62 0.88
CA PHE A 78 6.27 8.05 0.63
C PHE A 78 6.22 6.89 -0.37
N TYR A 79 5.27 5.95 -0.17
CA TYR A 79 5.08 4.82 -1.08
C TYR A 79 4.80 5.29 -2.51
N VAL A 80 3.80 6.15 -2.71
CA VAL A 80 3.38 6.60 -4.05
C VAL A 80 4.50 7.39 -4.73
N LEU A 81 5.15 8.32 -4.02
CA LEU A 81 6.27 9.10 -4.57
C LEU A 81 7.43 8.18 -4.98
N SER A 82 7.81 7.24 -4.11
CA SER A 82 8.90 6.29 -4.39
C SER A 82 8.60 5.44 -5.62
N VAL A 83 7.41 4.83 -5.68
CA VAL A 83 7.04 3.97 -6.80
C VAL A 83 6.94 4.77 -8.10
N THR A 84 6.35 5.96 -8.07
CA THR A 84 6.21 6.82 -9.27
C THR A 84 7.57 7.23 -9.83
N TYR A 85 8.55 7.49 -8.95
CA TYR A 85 9.90 7.86 -9.35
C TYR A 85 10.72 6.66 -9.83
N ILE A 86 10.60 5.51 -9.16
CA ILE A 86 11.47 4.34 -9.36
C ILE A 86 10.95 3.44 -10.49
N ALA A 87 9.63 3.25 -10.61
CA ALA A 87 9.05 2.29 -11.54
C ALA A 87 9.44 2.50 -13.02
N PRO A 88 9.63 3.72 -13.55
CA PRO A 88 10.05 3.90 -14.93
C PRO A 88 11.43 3.32 -15.26
N THR A 89 12.34 3.29 -14.29
CA THR A 89 13.72 2.82 -14.47
C THR A 89 13.93 1.40 -13.98
N PHE A 90 13.32 1.06 -12.86
CA PHE A 90 13.47 -0.24 -12.20
C PHE A 90 12.50 -1.31 -12.71
N GLY A 91 11.41 -0.87 -13.35
CA GLY A 91 10.29 -1.71 -13.76
C GLY A 91 9.20 -1.78 -12.69
N VAL A 92 7.93 -1.69 -13.14
CA VAL A 92 6.76 -1.77 -12.24
C VAL A 92 6.71 -3.08 -11.48
N GLY A 93 6.97 -4.21 -12.17
CA GLY A 93 6.97 -5.53 -11.55
C GLY A 93 7.99 -5.64 -10.42
N ASN A 94 9.22 -5.20 -10.69
CA ASN A 94 10.31 -5.23 -9.71
C ASN A 94 9.98 -4.36 -8.48
N ALA A 95 9.50 -3.14 -8.69
CA ALA A 95 9.11 -2.25 -7.61
C ALA A 95 8.01 -2.88 -6.74
N VAL A 96 6.97 -3.45 -7.36
CA VAL A 96 5.86 -4.09 -6.66
C VAL A 96 6.30 -5.34 -5.89
N PHE A 97 7.21 -6.16 -6.43
CA PHE A 97 7.71 -7.34 -5.73
C PHE A 97 8.44 -6.97 -4.43
N PHE A 98 9.31 -5.95 -4.45
CA PHE A 98 9.97 -5.49 -3.23
C PHE A 98 9.00 -4.86 -2.23
N VAL A 99 8.01 -4.10 -2.71
CA VAL A 99 6.94 -3.56 -1.86
C VAL A 99 6.16 -4.69 -1.20
N LEU A 100 5.78 -5.73 -1.94
CA LEU A 100 5.07 -6.89 -1.41
C LEU A 100 5.87 -7.59 -0.30
N LEU A 101 7.17 -7.79 -0.52
CA LEU A 101 8.04 -8.39 0.50
C LEU A 101 8.08 -7.54 1.78
N GLY A 102 8.26 -6.23 1.64
CA GLY A 102 8.21 -5.29 2.77
C GLY A 102 6.88 -5.32 3.51
N GLN A 103 5.76 -5.37 2.78
CA GLN A 103 4.42 -5.49 3.36
C GLN A 103 4.23 -6.79 4.15
N LEU A 104 4.73 -7.92 3.64
CA LEU A 104 4.63 -9.20 4.33
C LEU A 104 5.41 -9.21 5.65
N VAL A 105 6.63 -8.69 5.64
CA VAL A 105 7.46 -8.57 6.85
C VAL A 105 6.78 -7.65 7.86
N SER A 106 6.36 -6.46 7.43
CA SER A 106 5.69 -5.48 8.31
C SER A 106 4.40 -6.03 8.89
N ALA A 107 3.55 -6.68 8.07
CA ALA A 107 2.31 -7.29 8.52
C ALA A 107 2.57 -8.41 9.54
N ALA A 108 3.59 -9.24 9.32
CA ALA A 108 3.95 -10.29 10.26
C ALA A 108 4.39 -9.74 11.62
N LEU A 109 5.16 -8.63 11.63
CA LEU A 109 5.57 -7.95 12.87
C LEU A 109 4.38 -7.28 13.58
N ILE A 110 3.54 -6.56 12.84
CA ILE A 110 2.34 -5.91 13.38
C ILE A 110 1.42 -6.93 14.05
N ASP A 111 1.14 -8.03 13.36
CA ASP A 111 0.28 -9.09 13.88
C ASP A 111 0.93 -9.83 15.06
N HIS A 112 2.25 -10.08 15.01
CA HIS A 112 2.96 -10.78 16.08
C HIS A 112 2.87 -10.03 17.41
N PHE A 113 3.10 -8.73 17.37
CA PHE A 113 3.09 -7.87 18.56
C PHE A 113 1.73 -7.21 18.85
N GLY A 114 0.72 -7.38 17.98
CA GLY A 114 -0.57 -6.71 18.11
C GLY A 114 -0.48 -5.19 18.05
N LEU A 115 0.46 -4.66 17.25
CA LEU A 115 0.69 -3.22 17.16
C LEU A 115 -0.54 -2.50 16.60
N PHE A 116 -0.74 -1.26 17.06
CA PHE A 116 -1.83 -0.39 16.60
C PHE A 116 -3.25 -0.98 16.78
N GLY A 117 -3.42 -1.91 17.71
CA GLY A 117 -4.69 -2.59 17.95
C GLY A 117 -4.99 -3.73 16.97
N ALA A 118 -4.00 -4.21 16.22
CA ALA A 118 -4.15 -5.37 15.35
C ALA A 118 -4.43 -6.64 16.15
N ARG A 119 -5.18 -7.57 15.54
CA ARG A 119 -5.42 -8.88 16.15
C ARG A 119 -4.10 -9.64 16.29
N VAL A 120 -3.77 -10.00 17.52
CA VAL A 120 -2.54 -10.77 17.80
C VAL A 120 -2.59 -12.12 17.08
N SER A 121 -1.61 -12.35 16.22
CA SER A 121 -1.38 -13.61 15.53
C SER A 121 0.12 -13.91 15.56
N PRO A 122 0.59 -14.73 16.50
CA PRO A 122 2.01 -15.00 16.68
C PRO A 122 2.67 -15.53 15.40
N LEU A 123 3.91 -15.11 15.18
CA LEU A 123 4.70 -15.59 14.06
C LEU A 123 5.10 -17.05 14.30
N THR A 124 4.39 -17.96 13.66
CA THR A 124 4.68 -19.39 13.70
C THR A 124 5.80 -19.77 12.72
N LEU A 125 6.43 -20.91 12.94
CA LEU A 125 7.45 -21.44 12.01
C LEU A 125 6.86 -21.58 10.58
N THR A 126 5.63 -22.06 10.46
CA THR A 126 4.92 -22.20 9.18
C THR A 126 4.77 -20.85 8.47
N ARG A 127 4.37 -19.79 9.21
CA ARG A 127 4.24 -18.43 8.64
C ARG A 127 5.59 -17.87 8.22
N SER A 128 6.62 -18.04 9.04
CA SER A 128 7.99 -17.61 8.71
C SER A 128 8.53 -18.31 7.47
N THR A 129 8.32 -19.63 7.37
CA THR A 129 8.70 -20.40 6.17
C THR A 129 7.96 -19.93 4.93
N GLY A 130 6.65 -19.65 5.04
CA GLY A 130 5.85 -19.08 3.94
C GLY A 130 6.42 -17.75 3.44
N ILE A 131 6.77 -16.84 4.34
CA ILE A 131 7.40 -15.55 4.00
C ILE A 131 8.76 -15.77 3.33
N ALA A 132 9.58 -16.69 3.83
CA ALA A 132 10.88 -17.01 3.24
C ALA A 132 10.75 -17.59 1.81
N VAL A 133 9.77 -18.47 1.57
CA VAL A 133 9.46 -18.99 0.24
C VAL A 133 9.00 -17.89 -0.71
N MET A 134 8.18 -16.95 -0.25
CA MET A 134 7.77 -15.79 -1.05
C MET A 134 8.96 -14.87 -1.37
N ALA A 135 9.86 -14.64 -0.40
CA ALA A 135 11.10 -13.88 -0.63
C ALA A 135 12.00 -14.57 -1.68
N LEU A 136 12.14 -15.89 -1.61
CA LEU A 136 12.86 -16.67 -2.61
C LEU A 136 12.19 -16.56 -4.00
N GLY A 137 10.85 -16.62 -4.07
CA GLY A 137 10.09 -16.41 -5.31
C GLY A 137 10.38 -15.04 -5.93
N VAL A 138 10.32 -13.98 -5.11
CA VAL A 138 10.70 -12.61 -5.55
C VAL A 138 12.13 -12.58 -6.07
N TRP A 139 13.08 -13.18 -5.36
CA TRP A 139 14.48 -13.23 -5.78
C TRP A 139 14.67 -13.96 -7.12
N ILE A 140 13.97 -15.06 -7.36
CA ILE A 140 14.00 -15.79 -8.63
C ILE A 140 13.47 -14.92 -9.77
N THR A 141 12.34 -14.21 -9.56
CA THR A 141 11.76 -13.34 -10.60
C THR A 141 12.65 -12.16 -10.98
N GLN A 142 13.59 -11.75 -10.10
CA GLN A 142 14.56 -10.69 -10.40
C GLN A 142 15.72 -11.17 -11.28
N ARG A 143 15.87 -12.47 -11.49
CA ARG A 143 16.94 -13.05 -12.32
C ARG A 143 16.46 -13.41 -13.74
N ALA A 144 15.17 -13.29 -13.99
CA ALA A 144 14.58 -13.52 -15.30
C ALA A 144 14.58 -12.27 -16.16
#